data_83e703dc66ddd97e5f0c1875b1742d9f
#
_entry.id   83e703dc66ddd97e5f0c1875b1742d9f
#
_cell.length_a   1.000
_cell.length_b   1.000
_cell.length_c   1.000
_cell.angle_alpha   90.00
_cell.angle_beta   90.00
_cell.angle_gamma   90.00
#
_symmetry.space_group_name_H-M   'P 1'
#
loop_
_entity.id
_entity.type
_entity.pdbx_description
1 polymer ?
#
loop_
_entity_poly.entity_id
_entity_poly.type
_entity_poly.pdbx_seq_one_letter_code
_entity_poly.pdbx_strand_id
1 'polypeptide(L)'
;CWIPWITRQGASWGLVVGLLAVIFTEKFGMAIAGTFGIDLPWGRWPWTIHSAGWGIIFNLAVCIVVSAMTQNEADRTHRMKFHNFLREHASLSPQKKGLVPVAWIVTLAWLFFGIGPGAVIGNTIFGAPNEGPEGWTFGIPSIWAWQILFWILGVAMMWFLAYRMEMSSLPSKKIEALTDDIGDAVTNPAQQT
;
A
#
# COMPACT_ATOMS: atom_id res chain seq x y z
N CYS A 1 8.99 -5.30 -4.68
CA CYS A 1 9.09 -6.69 -4.19
C CYS A 1 7.85 -7.54 -4.47
N TRP A 2 6.62 -6.99 -4.48
CA TRP A 2 5.38 -7.77 -4.68
C TRP A 2 5.07 -8.08 -6.13
N ILE A 3 5.47 -7.20 -7.06
CA ILE A 3 5.18 -7.31 -8.48
C ILE A 3 6.50 -7.51 -9.23
N PRO A 4 6.75 -8.70 -9.80
CA PRO A 4 8.02 -9.04 -10.45
C PRO A 4 8.32 -8.21 -11.71
N TRP A 5 7.30 -7.59 -12.27
CA TRP A 5 7.40 -6.78 -13.48
C TRP A 5 7.94 -5.37 -13.25
N ILE A 6 7.76 -4.80 -12.06
CA ILE A 6 8.21 -3.44 -11.76
C ILE A 6 9.74 -3.38 -11.71
N THR A 7 10.30 -2.43 -12.45
CA THR A 7 11.76 -2.19 -12.49
C THR A 7 12.18 -1.20 -11.40
N ARG A 8 13.46 -1.25 -11.02
CA ARG A 8 14.06 -0.29 -10.10
C ARG A 8 13.90 1.15 -10.59
N GLN A 9 14.10 1.39 -11.89
CA GLN A 9 13.95 2.70 -12.51
C GLN A 9 12.50 3.18 -12.45
N GLY A 10 11.54 2.30 -12.77
CA GLY A 10 10.12 2.61 -12.68
C GLY A 10 9.70 3.00 -11.26
N ALA A 11 10.11 2.25 -10.26
CA ALA A 11 9.82 2.56 -8.87
C ALA A 11 10.43 3.91 -8.42
N SER A 12 11.69 4.18 -8.79
CA SER A 12 12.36 5.43 -8.42
C SER A 12 11.74 6.66 -9.09
N TRP A 13 11.49 6.60 -10.40
CA TRP A 13 10.85 7.71 -11.11
C TRP A 13 9.40 7.90 -10.70
N GLY A 14 8.67 6.81 -10.46
CA GLY A 14 7.31 6.90 -9.92
C GLY A 14 7.27 7.63 -8.59
N LEU A 15 8.19 7.31 -7.67
CA LEU A 15 8.29 7.98 -6.37
C LEU A 15 8.57 9.48 -6.52
N VAL A 16 9.56 9.85 -7.36
CA VAL A 16 9.93 11.25 -7.58
C VAL A 16 8.76 12.04 -8.18
N VAL A 17 8.14 11.52 -9.24
CA VAL A 17 7.05 12.23 -9.91
C VAL A 17 5.80 12.28 -9.04
N GLY A 18 5.50 11.21 -8.28
CA GLY A 18 4.41 11.21 -7.31
C GLY A 18 4.61 12.25 -6.22
N LEU A 19 5.83 12.39 -5.70
CA LEU A 19 6.16 13.43 -4.72
C LEU A 19 6.02 14.84 -5.31
N LEU A 20 6.50 15.07 -6.52
CA LEU A 20 6.33 16.34 -7.22
C LEU A 20 4.85 16.67 -7.44
N ALA A 21 4.04 15.68 -7.81
CA ALA A 21 2.60 15.86 -7.97
C ALA A 21 1.93 16.30 -6.65
N VAL A 22 2.30 15.71 -5.50
CA VAL A 22 1.83 16.17 -4.19
C VAL A 22 2.23 17.61 -3.93
N ILE A 23 3.50 17.96 -4.15
CA ILE A 23 4.01 19.31 -3.90
C ILE A 23 3.26 20.34 -4.75
N PHE A 24 3.19 20.13 -6.06
CA PHE A 24 2.60 21.10 -7.00
C PHE A 24 1.08 21.14 -7.03
N THR A 25 0.40 20.28 -6.30
CA THR A 25 -1.05 20.35 -6.07
C THR A 25 -1.40 20.86 -4.67
N GLU A 26 -0.40 21.31 -3.88
CA GLU A 26 -0.56 21.94 -2.57
C GLU A 26 -0.10 23.41 -2.58
N LYS A 27 -0.55 24.15 -1.56
CA LYS A 27 -0.21 25.59 -1.39
C LYS A 27 1.29 25.86 -1.40
N PHE A 28 2.07 24.94 -0.85
CA PHE A 28 3.53 25.06 -0.79
C PHE A 28 4.17 25.10 -2.19
N GLY A 29 3.79 24.18 -3.07
CA GLY A 29 4.30 24.15 -4.44
C GLY A 29 3.81 25.34 -5.29
N MET A 30 2.56 25.79 -5.05
CA MET A 30 2.05 27.02 -5.69
C MET A 30 2.85 28.25 -5.25
N ALA A 31 3.19 28.35 -3.97
CA ALA A 31 4.04 29.42 -3.46
C ALA A 31 5.44 29.42 -4.09
N ILE A 32 6.05 28.23 -4.21
CA ILE A 32 7.34 28.06 -4.88
C ILE A 32 7.25 28.51 -6.34
N ALA A 33 6.26 28.03 -7.09
CA ALA A 33 6.05 28.43 -8.49
C ALA A 33 5.86 29.93 -8.63
N GLY A 34 5.07 30.54 -7.75
CA GLY A 34 4.83 31.98 -7.70
C GLY A 34 6.09 32.81 -7.46
N THR A 35 7.09 32.32 -6.72
CA THR A 35 8.38 33.03 -6.55
C THR A 35 9.18 33.12 -7.86
N PHE A 36 8.89 32.22 -8.81
CA PHE A 36 9.48 32.23 -10.15
C PHE A 36 8.55 32.87 -11.20
N GLY A 37 7.45 33.50 -10.77
CA GLY A 37 6.47 34.12 -11.67
C GLY A 37 5.66 33.11 -12.48
N ILE A 38 5.56 31.85 -12.01
CA ILE A 38 4.81 30.79 -12.66
C ILE A 38 3.48 30.61 -11.93
N ASP A 39 2.38 30.96 -12.59
CA ASP A 39 1.04 30.66 -12.11
C ASP A 39 0.63 29.26 -12.57
N LEU A 40 0.29 28.39 -11.62
CA LEU A 40 -0.17 27.05 -11.91
C LEU A 40 -1.67 27.08 -12.21
N PRO A 41 -2.11 26.77 -13.46
CA PRO A 41 -3.49 26.98 -13.90
C PRO A 41 -4.52 26.05 -13.23
N TRP A 42 -4.06 24.99 -12.59
CA TRP A 42 -4.95 24.00 -11.96
C TRP A 42 -5.33 24.34 -10.51
N GLY A 43 -4.64 25.26 -9.87
CA GLY A 43 -4.90 25.63 -8.49
C GLY A 43 -4.61 24.54 -7.47
N ARG A 44 -5.09 24.73 -6.23
CA ARG A 44 -5.01 23.72 -5.18
C ARG A 44 -6.09 22.66 -5.39
N TRP A 45 -5.69 21.38 -5.27
CA TRP A 45 -6.57 20.23 -5.41
C TRP A 45 -7.34 20.20 -6.73
N PRO A 46 -6.65 20.05 -7.87
CA PRO A 46 -7.30 19.96 -9.17
C PRO A 46 -8.45 18.95 -9.14
N TRP A 47 -9.58 19.31 -9.73
CA TRP A 47 -10.81 18.50 -9.74
C TRP A 47 -11.32 18.07 -8.35
N THR A 48 -11.02 18.85 -7.30
CA THR A 48 -11.36 18.52 -5.90
C THR A 48 -10.67 17.26 -5.34
N ILE A 49 -9.76 16.67 -6.08
CA ILE A 49 -8.98 15.51 -5.62
C ILE A 49 -7.83 16.02 -4.74
N HIS A 50 -7.75 15.47 -3.52
CA HIS A 50 -6.67 15.79 -2.60
C HIS A 50 -5.30 15.46 -3.20
N SER A 51 -4.27 16.24 -2.89
CA SER A 51 -2.90 16.07 -3.40
C SER A 51 -2.33 14.67 -3.25
N ALA A 52 -2.65 13.97 -2.16
CA ALA A 52 -2.26 12.57 -1.99
C ALA A 52 -2.84 11.66 -3.10
N GLY A 53 -4.07 11.90 -3.55
CA GLY A 53 -4.67 11.19 -4.68
C GLY A 53 -3.88 11.40 -5.97
N TRP A 54 -3.51 12.63 -6.27
CA TRP A 54 -2.65 12.96 -7.41
C TRP A 54 -1.28 12.30 -7.29
N GLY A 55 -0.67 12.34 -6.10
CA GLY A 55 0.59 11.67 -5.84
C GLY A 55 0.55 10.18 -6.17
N ILE A 56 -0.51 9.47 -5.76
CA ILE A 56 -0.69 8.05 -6.04
C ILE A 56 -0.90 7.81 -7.55
N ILE A 57 -1.74 8.60 -8.20
CA ILE A 57 -2.05 8.46 -9.63
C ILE A 57 -0.77 8.63 -10.46
N PHE A 58 -0.02 9.71 -10.24
CA PHE A 58 1.22 9.96 -10.98
C PHE A 58 2.32 8.95 -10.65
N ASN A 59 2.45 8.56 -9.38
CA ASN A 59 3.39 7.50 -8.97
C ASN A 59 3.11 6.21 -9.73
N LEU A 60 1.87 5.73 -9.71
CA LEU A 60 1.48 4.49 -10.39
C LEU A 60 1.66 4.59 -11.91
N ALA A 61 1.20 5.68 -12.53
CA ALA A 61 1.29 5.87 -13.97
C ALA A 61 2.76 5.86 -14.45
N VAL A 62 3.60 6.66 -13.81
CA VAL A 62 5.03 6.74 -14.16
C VAL A 62 5.76 5.44 -13.85
N CYS A 63 5.47 4.82 -12.70
CA CYS A 63 6.04 3.53 -12.34
C CYS A 63 5.72 2.46 -13.41
N ILE A 64 4.48 2.40 -13.88
CA ILE A 64 4.05 1.46 -14.92
C ILE A 64 4.75 1.77 -16.24
N VAL A 65 4.68 3.01 -16.72
CA VAL A 65 5.24 3.41 -18.01
C VAL A 65 6.75 3.19 -18.05
N VAL A 66 7.47 3.70 -17.05
CA VAL A 66 8.93 3.57 -17.00
C VAL A 66 9.33 2.10 -16.83
N SER A 67 8.59 1.31 -16.03
CA SER A 67 8.87 -0.13 -15.93
C SER A 67 8.67 -0.85 -17.26
N ALA A 68 7.66 -0.47 -18.06
CA ALA A 68 7.45 -1.03 -19.38
C ALA A 68 8.62 -0.75 -20.34
N MET A 69 9.19 0.47 -20.25
CA MET A 69 10.27 0.93 -21.12
C MET A 69 11.67 0.45 -20.70
N THR A 70 11.82 0.04 -19.44
CA THR A 70 13.15 -0.25 -18.85
C THR A 70 13.33 -1.72 -18.47
N GLN A 71 12.64 -2.64 -19.15
CA GLN A 71 12.84 -4.08 -18.95
C GLN A 71 14.23 -4.49 -19.43
N ASN A 72 15.00 -5.14 -18.56
CA ASN A 72 16.29 -5.71 -18.85
C ASN A 72 16.32 -7.17 -18.37
N GLU A 73 16.81 -8.09 -19.17
CA GLU A 73 16.83 -9.52 -18.86
C GLU A 73 17.73 -9.85 -17.64
N ALA A 74 18.84 -9.15 -17.47
CA ALA A 74 19.70 -9.34 -16.29
C ALA A 74 18.98 -8.96 -15.00
N ASP A 75 18.34 -7.80 -14.97
CA ASP A 75 17.55 -7.33 -13.84
C ASP A 75 16.32 -8.20 -13.61
N ARG A 76 15.70 -8.70 -14.68
CA ARG A 76 14.57 -9.63 -14.61
C ARG A 76 14.99 -10.93 -13.93
N THR A 77 16.11 -11.51 -14.35
CA THR A 77 16.64 -12.73 -13.76
C THR A 77 16.92 -12.55 -12.28
N HIS A 78 17.53 -11.42 -11.91
CA HIS A 78 17.78 -11.08 -10.49
C HIS A 78 16.47 -10.95 -9.70
N ARG A 79 15.48 -10.19 -10.21
CA ARG A 79 14.16 -10.07 -9.56
C ARG A 79 13.46 -11.41 -9.40
N MET A 80 13.53 -12.27 -10.43
CA MET A 80 12.88 -13.59 -10.39
C MET A 80 13.48 -14.52 -9.35
N LYS A 81 14.77 -14.41 -9.00
CA LYS A 81 15.37 -15.17 -7.89
C LYS A 81 14.63 -14.88 -6.58
N PHE A 82 14.38 -13.59 -6.25
CA PHE A 82 13.60 -13.17 -5.09
C PHE A 82 12.18 -13.72 -5.09
N HIS A 83 11.49 -13.63 -6.24
CA HIS A 83 10.11 -14.11 -6.33
C HIS A 83 10.00 -15.61 -6.22
N ASN A 84 10.95 -16.34 -6.78
CA ASN A 84 11.03 -17.80 -6.65
C ASN A 84 11.32 -18.20 -5.20
N PHE A 85 12.28 -17.53 -4.56
CA PHE A 85 12.57 -17.74 -3.14
C PHE A 85 11.34 -17.50 -2.26
N LEU A 86 10.64 -16.36 -2.43
CA LEU A 86 9.43 -16.06 -1.67
C LEU A 86 8.32 -17.10 -1.95
N ARG A 87 8.21 -17.57 -3.19
CA ARG A 87 7.22 -18.59 -3.56
C ARG A 87 7.53 -19.93 -2.89
N GLU A 88 8.78 -20.28 -2.77
CA GLU A 88 9.22 -21.53 -2.18
C GLU A 88 9.10 -21.53 -0.65
N HIS A 89 9.52 -20.43 0.00
CA HIS A 89 9.66 -20.37 1.46
C HIS A 89 8.53 -19.66 2.18
N ALA A 90 7.82 -18.72 1.53
CA ALA A 90 6.76 -17.92 2.11
C ALA A 90 5.38 -18.18 1.50
N SER A 91 5.21 -19.25 0.71
CA SER A 91 3.92 -19.59 0.14
C SER A 91 3.00 -20.20 1.21
N LEU A 92 1.74 -19.79 1.17
CA LEU A 92 0.69 -20.42 1.97
C LEU A 92 0.56 -21.91 1.65
N SER A 93 0.26 -22.70 2.67
CA SER A 93 -0.05 -24.12 2.49
C SER A 93 -1.21 -24.30 1.48
N PRO A 94 -1.24 -25.40 0.70
CA PRO A 94 -2.30 -25.64 -0.27
C PRO A 94 -3.72 -25.52 0.30
N GLN A 95 -3.91 -25.95 1.55
CA GLN A 95 -5.18 -25.91 2.27
C GLN A 95 -5.66 -24.48 2.55
N LYS A 96 -4.72 -23.52 2.67
CA LYS A 96 -5.01 -22.12 3.00
C LYS A 96 -5.12 -21.21 1.77
N LYS A 97 -4.64 -21.69 0.61
CA LYS A 97 -4.78 -20.96 -0.66
C LYS A 97 -6.22 -20.64 -1.01
N GLY A 98 -7.18 -21.52 -0.63
CA GLY A 98 -8.60 -21.26 -0.81
C GLY A 98 -9.16 -20.07 -0.02
N LEU A 99 -8.48 -19.65 1.06
CA LEU A 99 -8.86 -18.49 1.87
C LEU A 99 -8.35 -17.15 1.33
N VAL A 100 -7.43 -17.17 0.36
CA VAL A 100 -6.82 -15.94 -0.20
C VAL A 100 -7.88 -14.98 -0.77
N PRO A 101 -8.87 -15.40 -1.57
CA PRO A 101 -9.92 -14.50 -2.03
C PRO A 101 -10.71 -13.87 -0.87
N VAL A 102 -11.02 -14.66 0.17
CA VAL A 102 -11.70 -14.15 1.37
C VAL A 102 -10.86 -13.11 2.08
N ALA A 103 -9.55 -13.35 2.25
CA ALA A 103 -8.63 -12.40 2.85
C ALA A 103 -8.60 -11.08 2.06
N TRP A 104 -8.55 -11.14 0.74
CA TRP A 104 -8.60 -9.95 -0.11
C TRP A 104 -9.92 -9.19 0.04
N ILE A 105 -11.06 -9.89 -0.02
CA ILE A 105 -12.38 -9.26 0.13
C ILE A 105 -12.51 -8.57 1.48
N VAL A 106 -12.15 -9.26 2.56
CA VAL A 106 -12.24 -8.70 3.92
C VAL A 106 -11.32 -7.49 4.08
N THR A 107 -10.08 -7.58 3.59
CA THR A 107 -9.11 -6.48 3.69
C THR A 107 -9.55 -5.26 2.86
N LEU A 108 -9.99 -5.48 1.62
CA LEU A 108 -10.44 -4.38 0.75
C LEU A 108 -11.73 -3.75 1.25
N ALA A 109 -12.68 -4.56 1.76
CA ALA A 109 -13.90 -4.04 2.36
C ALA A 109 -13.57 -3.22 3.62
N TRP A 110 -12.68 -3.72 4.48
CA TRP A 110 -12.25 -2.98 5.67
C TRP A 110 -11.56 -1.66 5.30
N LEU A 111 -10.65 -1.68 4.31
CA LEU A 111 -10.00 -0.47 3.81
C LEU A 111 -11.00 0.53 3.25
N PHE A 112 -11.96 0.06 2.44
CA PHE A 112 -12.94 0.92 1.80
C PHE A 112 -13.88 1.59 2.81
N PHE A 113 -14.45 0.83 3.74
CA PHE A 113 -15.42 1.33 4.71
C PHE A 113 -14.81 1.89 5.99
N GLY A 114 -13.63 1.40 6.42
CA GLY A 114 -12.98 1.88 7.64
C GLY A 114 -12.25 3.20 7.48
N ILE A 115 -11.46 3.34 6.43
CA ILE A 115 -10.60 4.52 6.20
C ILE A 115 -10.72 5.12 4.79
N GLY A 116 -11.34 4.40 3.87
CA GLY A 116 -11.55 4.84 2.49
C GLY A 116 -12.84 5.64 2.30
N PRO A 117 -13.25 5.86 1.05
CA PRO A 117 -14.41 6.68 0.73
C PRO A 117 -15.72 6.16 1.32
N GLY A 118 -15.85 4.87 1.57
CA GLY A 118 -17.02 4.29 2.22
C GLY A 118 -17.20 4.71 3.68
N ALA A 119 -16.15 5.22 4.34
CA ALA A 119 -16.23 5.72 5.71
C ALA A 119 -17.19 6.93 5.86
N VAL A 120 -17.52 7.61 4.76
CA VAL A 120 -18.52 8.69 4.76
C VAL A 120 -19.87 8.24 5.31
N ILE A 121 -20.24 6.98 5.13
CA ILE A 121 -21.47 6.40 5.68
C ILE A 121 -21.48 6.53 7.21
N GLY A 122 -20.32 6.40 7.84
CA GLY A 122 -20.14 6.56 9.28
C GLY A 122 -20.55 7.92 9.84
N ASN A 123 -20.67 8.96 9.00
CA ASN A 123 -21.08 10.29 9.48
C ASN A 123 -22.54 10.34 9.95
N THR A 124 -23.39 9.45 9.46
CA THR A 124 -24.85 9.56 9.65
C THR A 124 -25.51 8.27 10.15
N ILE A 125 -24.86 7.12 10.02
CA ILE A 125 -25.51 5.83 10.28
C ILE A 125 -25.92 5.61 11.76
N PHE A 126 -25.23 6.26 12.69
CA PHE A 126 -25.48 6.22 14.13
C PHE A 126 -26.04 7.53 14.69
N GLY A 127 -26.66 8.34 13.84
CA GLY A 127 -27.23 9.65 14.15
C GLY A 127 -26.62 10.78 13.34
N ALA A 128 -27.43 11.76 12.97
CA ALA A 128 -26.96 12.86 12.13
C ALA A 128 -26.02 13.80 12.91
N PRO A 129 -25.00 14.39 12.28
CA PRO A 129 -24.02 15.26 12.95
C PRO A 129 -24.63 16.47 13.67
N ASN A 130 -25.81 16.94 13.19
CA ASN A 130 -26.53 18.12 13.69
C ASN A 130 -27.55 17.82 14.81
N GLU A 131 -27.77 16.53 15.14
CA GLU A 131 -28.76 16.14 16.17
C GLU A 131 -28.23 16.29 17.60
N GLY A 132 -26.93 16.35 17.78
CA GLY A 132 -26.30 16.40 19.08
C GLY A 132 -26.34 15.07 19.85
N PRO A 133 -25.82 15.03 21.09
CA PRO A 133 -25.67 13.80 21.86
C PRO A 133 -26.97 13.02 22.12
N GLU A 134 -28.11 13.71 22.16
CA GLU A 134 -29.42 13.09 22.39
C GLU A 134 -29.92 12.28 21.19
N GLY A 135 -29.55 12.71 19.97
CA GLY A 135 -29.91 12.02 18.72
C GLY A 135 -28.88 10.96 18.28
N TRP A 136 -27.71 10.88 18.94
CA TRP A 136 -26.69 9.91 18.57
C TRP A 136 -26.87 8.59 19.30
N THR A 137 -26.76 7.50 18.57
CA THR A 137 -26.66 6.17 19.16
C THR A 137 -25.44 6.14 20.08
N PHE A 138 -25.57 5.75 21.32
CA PHE A 138 -24.52 5.77 22.36
C PHE A 138 -24.06 7.15 22.85
N GLY A 139 -24.72 8.27 22.47
CA GLY A 139 -24.36 9.62 22.90
C GLY A 139 -23.00 10.11 22.40
N ILE A 140 -22.41 9.46 21.41
CA ILE A 140 -21.13 9.84 20.79
C ILE A 140 -21.33 10.14 19.31
N PRO A 141 -20.52 11.04 18.69
CA PRO A 141 -20.63 11.32 17.27
C PRO A 141 -20.62 10.05 16.41
N SER A 142 -21.52 10.00 15.42
CA SER A 142 -21.72 8.84 14.56
C SER A 142 -20.40 8.32 13.96
N ILE A 143 -19.56 9.24 13.48
CA ILE A 143 -18.25 8.84 12.90
C ILE A 143 -17.34 8.16 13.93
N TRP A 144 -17.39 8.52 15.19
CA TRP A 144 -16.60 7.87 16.23
C TRP A 144 -17.09 6.47 16.53
N ALA A 145 -18.42 6.29 16.61
CA ALA A 145 -19.02 4.94 16.75
C ALA A 145 -18.63 4.05 15.57
N TRP A 146 -18.65 4.61 14.35
CA TRP A 146 -18.19 3.93 13.14
C TRP A 146 -16.71 3.54 13.21
N GLN A 147 -15.85 4.44 13.63
CA GLN A 147 -14.41 4.16 13.74
C GLN A 147 -14.10 3.11 14.80
N ILE A 148 -14.79 3.15 15.94
CA ILE A 148 -14.65 2.13 16.99
C ILE A 148 -15.08 0.76 16.45
N LEU A 149 -16.22 0.67 15.74
CA LEU A 149 -16.66 -0.56 15.09
C LEU A 149 -15.61 -1.10 14.12
N PHE A 150 -15.10 -0.25 13.24
CA PHE A 150 -14.09 -0.67 12.27
C PHE A 150 -12.73 -0.97 12.90
N TRP A 151 -12.40 -0.37 14.03
CA TRP A 151 -11.24 -0.76 14.82
C TRP A 151 -11.39 -2.20 15.35
N ILE A 152 -12.54 -2.55 15.91
CA ILE A 152 -12.84 -3.91 16.38
C ILE A 152 -12.80 -4.91 15.21
N LEU A 153 -13.46 -4.58 14.09
CA LEU A 153 -13.42 -5.40 12.87
C LEU A 153 -11.99 -5.54 12.33
N GLY A 154 -11.17 -4.49 12.42
CA GLY A 154 -9.76 -4.53 12.07
C GLY A 154 -8.96 -5.50 12.92
N VAL A 155 -9.18 -5.51 14.23
CA VAL A 155 -8.57 -6.50 15.14
C VAL A 155 -8.99 -7.93 14.77
N ALA A 156 -10.27 -8.15 14.49
CA ALA A 156 -10.76 -9.45 14.04
C ALA A 156 -10.16 -9.88 12.69
N MET A 157 -10.03 -8.93 11.75
CA MET A 157 -9.35 -9.16 10.47
C MET A 157 -7.88 -9.53 10.69
N MET A 158 -7.16 -8.78 11.52
CA MET A 158 -5.76 -9.08 11.84
C MET A 158 -5.61 -10.45 12.49
N TRP A 159 -6.51 -10.81 13.41
CA TRP A 159 -6.55 -12.16 13.97
C TRP A 159 -6.74 -13.23 12.88
N PHE A 160 -7.68 -13.01 11.97
CA PHE A 160 -7.93 -13.92 10.85
C PHE A 160 -6.68 -14.08 9.97
N LEU A 161 -6.03 -12.97 9.58
CA LEU A 161 -4.83 -13.00 8.76
C LEU A 161 -3.65 -13.64 9.50
N ALA A 162 -3.45 -13.30 10.77
CA ALA A 162 -2.32 -13.79 11.55
C ALA A 162 -2.42 -15.29 11.86
N TYR A 163 -3.56 -15.73 12.38
CA TYR A 163 -3.71 -17.09 12.88
C TYR A 163 -4.37 -18.03 11.88
N ARG A 164 -5.44 -17.60 11.21
CA ARG A 164 -6.15 -18.46 10.28
C ARG A 164 -5.42 -18.63 8.96
N MET A 165 -4.77 -17.55 8.49
CA MET A 165 -3.94 -17.56 7.29
C MET A 165 -2.47 -17.88 7.60
N GLU A 166 -2.08 -18.00 8.87
CA GLU A 166 -0.70 -18.27 9.31
C GLU A 166 0.33 -17.25 8.81
N MET A 167 -0.09 -16.01 8.56
CA MET A 167 0.82 -14.97 8.09
C MET A 167 1.83 -14.51 9.17
N SER A 168 1.58 -14.83 10.44
CA SER A 168 2.48 -14.55 11.57
C SER A 168 3.24 -15.78 12.06
N SER A 169 3.05 -16.96 11.44
CA SER A 169 3.80 -18.14 11.83
C SER A 169 5.26 -18.03 11.40
N LEU A 170 6.16 -18.46 12.27
CA LEU A 170 7.57 -18.58 11.89
C LEU A 170 7.69 -19.59 10.72
N PRO A 171 8.53 -19.29 9.72
CA PRO A 171 8.83 -20.27 8.67
C PRO A 171 9.32 -21.55 9.31
N SER A 172 8.83 -22.69 8.87
CA SER A 172 9.19 -24.02 9.39
C SER A 172 10.66 -24.40 9.13
N LYS A 173 11.35 -23.66 8.26
CA LYS A 173 12.80 -23.71 8.07
C LYS A 173 13.41 -22.40 8.56
N LYS A 174 14.44 -22.48 9.39
CA LYS A 174 15.33 -21.35 9.63
C LYS A 174 15.84 -20.86 8.27
N ILE A 175 15.52 -19.60 7.94
CA ILE A 175 16.06 -18.96 6.75
C ILE A 175 17.48 -18.52 7.10
N GLU A 176 18.39 -19.47 7.21
CA GLU A 176 19.81 -19.15 7.38
C GLU A 176 20.46 -18.68 6.07
N ALA A 177 19.79 -18.89 4.95
CA ALA A 177 20.36 -18.78 3.63
C ALA A 177 20.00 -17.51 2.86
N LEU A 178 19.49 -16.45 3.50
CA LEU A 178 19.21 -15.22 2.76
C LEU A 178 20.48 -14.55 2.22
N THR A 179 21.62 -14.81 2.83
CA THR A 179 22.93 -14.31 2.41
C THR A 179 23.55 -15.09 1.26
N ASP A 180 23.30 -16.40 1.17
CA ASP A 180 23.93 -17.23 0.15
C ASP A 180 23.09 -17.36 -1.13
N ASP A 181 21.75 -17.33 -1.03
CA ASP A 181 20.84 -17.55 -2.16
C ASP A 181 20.45 -16.28 -2.92
N ILE A 182 20.63 -15.10 -2.37
CA ILE A 182 20.22 -13.85 -3.02
C ILE A 182 21.30 -13.33 -3.99
N GLY A 183 22.36 -14.08 -4.19
CA GLY A 183 23.32 -13.87 -5.28
C GLY A 183 24.11 -12.57 -5.23
N ASP A 184 24.15 -11.92 -4.10
CA ASP A 184 25.31 -11.14 -3.73
C ASP A 184 26.33 -12.15 -3.24
N ALA A 185 27.01 -12.72 -4.20
CA ALA A 185 28.23 -13.42 -3.94
C ALA A 185 29.24 -12.44 -3.33
N VAL A 186 29.08 -12.10 -2.08
CA VAL A 186 30.22 -12.04 -1.22
C VAL A 186 30.68 -13.50 -1.17
N THR A 187 31.39 -13.87 -2.20
CA THR A 187 32.20 -15.09 -2.21
C THR A 187 32.94 -15.08 -0.91
N ASN A 188 32.50 -15.91 0.03
CA ASN A 188 33.22 -16.14 1.26
C ASN A 188 34.47 -16.91 0.81
N PRO A 189 35.67 -16.30 0.79
CA PRO A 189 36.87 -16.93 0.26
C PRO A 189 37.27 -18.19 1.06
N ALA A 190 36.60 -18.46 2.19
CA ALA A 190 36.80 -19.60 3.03
C ALA A 190 36.09 -20.90 2.56
N GLN A 191 35.24 -20.84 1.52
CA GLN A 191 34.55 -22.02 0.97
C GLN A 191 35.17 -22.53 -0.35
N GLN A 192 36.30 -21.96 -0.78
CA GLN A 192 37.00 -22.36 -2.00
C GLN A 192 38.29 -23.18 -1.72
N THR A 193 38.46 -23.71 -0.52
CA THR A 193 39.59 -24.62 -0.22
C THR A 193 39.13 -26.05 0.07
#